data_71ce0233df8ef60dfae306025a2678fe
#
_entry.id   71ce0233df8ef60dfae306025a2678fe
#
_cell.length_a   1.000
_cell.length_b   1.000
_cell.length_c   1.000
_cell.angle_alpha   90.00
_cell.angle_beta   90.00
_cell.angle_gamma   90.00
#
_symmetry.space_group_name_H-M   'P 1'
#
loop_
_entity.id
_entity.type
_entity.pdbx_description
1 polymer ?
#
loop_
_entity_poly.entity_id
_entity_poly.type
_entity_poly.pdbx_seq_one_letter_code
_entity_poly.pdbx_strand_id
1 'polypeptide(L)'
;MKKIIYALLVGVLIFTLCACSQNKHSTMYIKPSELSDETMEVLDLFDDEIQFFDISFDETVKSYAISVWVYRDGEWAEDGMTVGNIDHLTGRIAVRLTETSCDLYTIDESGHVKYSFPTLETQFDEPMGIGGTKIDRETPIELNKEIPIWFKIGTIINSMKVMDITDDFRNAECDAGIAITLTAYDKIVE
;
A
#
# COMPACT_ATOMS: atom_id res chain seq x y z
N MET A 1 -56.19 -7.98 -24.34
CA MET A 1 -55.61 -8.21 -23.00
C MET A 1 -54.36 -9.10 -23.03
N LYS A 2 -54.33 -10.29 -23.65
CA LYS A 2 -53.14 -11.16 -23.70
C LYS A 2 -51.86 -10.48 -24.27
N LYS A 3 -51.98 -9.67 -25.34
CA LYS A 3 -50.83 -8.96 -25.96
C LYS A 3 -50.21 -7.90 -25.07
N ILE A 4 -50.98 -7.25 -24.19
CA ILE A 4 -50.50 -6.23 -23.26
C ILE A 4 -49.72 -6.91 -22.12
N ILE A 5 -50.17 -8.09 -21.68
CA ILE A 5 -49.46 -8.86 -20.62
C ILE A 5 -48.12 -9.35 -21.12
N TYR A 6 -48.00 -9.80 -22.39
CA TYR A 6 -46.70 -10.18 -22.97
C TYR A 6 -45.72 -9.01 -23.10
N ALA A 7 -46.23 -7.83 -23.50
CA ALA A 7 -45.39 -6.62 -23.59
C ALA A 7 -44.87 -6.18 -22.21
N LEU A 8 -45.69 -6.31 -21.18
CA LEU A 8 -45.31 -5.99 -19.81
C LEU A 8 -44.30 -6.98 -19.25
N LEU A 9 -44.46 -8.28 -19.55
CA LEU A 9 -43.56 -9.35 -19.14
C LEU A 9 -42.18 -9.26 -19.78
N VAL A 10 -42.12 -8.90 -21.07
CA VAL A 10 -40.89 -8.64 -21.80
C VAL A 10 -40.18 -7.38 -21.27
N GLY A 11 -40.92 -6.33 -20.93
CA GLY A 11 -40.39 -5.12 -20.32
C GLY A 11 -39.71 -5.36 -18.98
N VAL A 12 -40.35 -6.17 -18.13
CA VAL A 12 -39.76 -6.56 -16.80
C VAL A 12 -38.50 -7.39 -16.99
N LEU A 13 -38.46 -8.29 -17.98
CA LEU A 13 -37.29 -9.13 -18.24
C LEU A 13 -36.08 -8.32 -18.73
N ILE A 14 -36.30 -7.23 -19.49
CA ILE A 14 -35.22 -6.36 -19.95
C ILE A 14 -34.67 -5.50 -18.81
N PHE A 15 -35.49 -5.08 -17.86
CA PHE A 15 -35.05 -4.32 -16.70
C PHE A 15 -34.23 -5.15 -15.70
N THR A 16 -34.46 -6.46 -15.61
CA THR A 16 -33.67 -7.35 -14.72
C THR A 16 -32.28 -7.65 -15.27
N LEU A 17 -32.04 -7.50 -16.57
CA LEU A 17 -30.71 -7.69 -17.18
C LEU A 17 -29.77 -6.47 -17.05
N CYS A 18 -30.32 -5.28 -16.75
CA CYS A 18 -29.49 -4.09 -16.51
C CYS A 18 -29.05 -3.90 -15.06
N ALA A 19 -29.50 -4.74 -14.12
CA ALA A 19 -29.19 -4.61 -12.70
C ALA A 19 -27.93 -5.38 -12.24
N CYS A 20 -27.22 -6.05 -13.16
CA CYS A 20 -25.88 -6.55 -12.90
C CYS A 20 -24.84 -5.47 -13.25
N SER A 21 -24.83 -4.37 -12.51
CA SER A 21 -23.59 -3.68 -12.26
C SER A 21 -22.76 -4.64 -11.40
N GLN A 22 -21.98 -5.50 -12.05
CA GLN A 22 -20.88 -6.15 -11.41
C GLN A 22 -20.03 -5.04 -10.80
N ASN A 23 -20.07 -4.88 -9.48
CA ASN A 23 -18.89 -4.44 -8.77
C ASN A 23 -17.79 -5.37 -9.27
N LYS A 24 -16.98 -4.91 -10.23
CA LYS A 24 -15.69 -5.52 -10.49
C LYS A 24 -14.97 -5.42 -9.16
N HIS A 25 -15.03 -6.48 -8.36
CA HIS A 25 -14.02 -6.69 -7.35
C HIS A 25 -12.70 -6.54 -8.12
N SER A 26 -11.95 -5.53 -7.79
CA SER A 26 -10.60 -5.41 -8.30
C SER A 26 -9.93 -6.74 -7.97
N THR A 27 -9.49 -7.47 -8.97
CA THR A 27 -8.75 -8.71 -8.76
C THR A 27 -7.37 -8.41 -8.17
N MET A 28 -6.95 -7.14 -8.24
CA MET A 28 -5.69 -6.65 -7.71
C MET A 28 -5.92 -5.94 -6.38
N TYR A 29 -5.18 -6.36 -5.38
CA TYR A 29 -5.27 -5.76 -4.04
C TYR A 29 -3.95 -5.85 -3.28
N ILE A 30 -3.85 -5.01 -2.26
CA ILE A 30 -2.90 -5.12 -1.18
C ILE A 30 -3.65 -5.11 0.15
N LYS A 31 -3.23 -5.93 1.10
CA LYS A 31 -3.82 -5.98 2.44
C LYS A 31 -2.77 -6.32 3.50
N PRO A 32 -3.02 -6.01 4.78
CA PRO A 32 -2.17 -6.51 5.87
C PRO A 32 -2.09 -8.04 5.82
N SER A 33 -0.89 -8.59 6.03
CA SER A 33 -0.72 -10.04 6.13
C SER A 33 -1.27 -10.54 7.47
N GLU A 34 -1.97 -11.67 7.42
CA GLU A 34 -2.34 -12.41 8.61
C GLU A 34 -1.14 -13.27 9.05
N LEU A 35 -0.60 -12.97 10.21
CA LEU A 35 0.50 -13.73 10.82
C LEU A 35 -0.04 -14.55 12.00
N SER A 36 0.59 -15.70 12.30
CA SER A 36 0.23 -16.47 13.48
C SER A 36 0.66 -15.76 14.76
N ASP A 37 0.00 -16.09 15.87
CA ASP A 37 0.32 -15.49 17.17
C ASP A 37 1.80 -15.77 17.56
N GLU A 38 2.32 -16.97 17.27
CA GLU A 38 3.72 -17.31 17.51
C GLU A 38 4.69 -16.45 16.69
N THR A 39 4.30 -16.11 15.43
CA THR A 39 5.11 -15.22 14.59
C THR A 39 5.10 -13.81 15.16
N MET A 40 3.95 -13.32 15.60
CA MET A 40 3.82 -12.00 16.22
C MET A 40 4.66 -11.91 17.50
N GLU A 41 4.61 -12.92 18.38
CA GLU A 41 5.44 -13.00 19.59
C GLU A 41 6.95 -12.91 19.27
N VAL A 42 7.39 -13.54 18.17
CA VAL A 42 8.79 -13.45 17.73
C VAL A 42 9.13 -12.06 17.23
N LEU A 43 8.25 -11.44 16.45
CA LEU A 43 8.48 -10.10 15.93
C LEU A 43 8.51 -9.04 17.03
N ASP A 44 7.72 -9.22 18.08
CA ASP A 44 7.69 -8.33 19.25
C ASP A 44 9.00 -8.34 20.09
N LEU A 45 9.91 -9.31 19.82
CA LEU A 45 11.25 -9.33 20.44
C LEU A 45 12.22 -8.35 19.76
N PHE A 46 11.87 -7.80 18.61
CA PHE A 46 12.70 -6.83 17.90
C PHE A 46 12.18 -5.41 18.17
N ASP A 47 13.08 -4.49 18.43
CA ASP A 47 12.74 -3.06 18.64
C ASP A 47 12.37 -2.35 17.31
N ASP A 48 12.47 -3.04 16.18
CA ASP A 48 12.20 -2.51 14.85
C ASP A 48 10.69 -2.50 14.54
N GLU A 49 10.25 -1.52 13.79
CA GLU A 49 8.90 -1.50 13.24
C GLU A 49 8.83 -2.34 11.95
N ILE A 50 8.17 -3.50 12.02
CA ILE A 50 8.04 -4.40 10.88
C ILE A 50 6.57 -4.53 10.48
N GLN A 51 6.28 -4.36 9.17
CA GLN A 51 4.94 -4.50 8.60
C GLN A 51 4.99 -5.46 7.41
N PHE A 52 3.96 -6.30 7.31
CA PHE A 52 3.80 -7.26 6.22
C PHE A 52 2.49 -7.02 5.48
N PHE A 53 2.54 -7.05 4.15
CA PHE A 53 1.40 -6.84 3.27
C PHE A 53 1.35 -7.93 2.22
N ASP A 54 0.23 -8.64 2.10
CA ASP A 54 -0.03 -9.57 1.01
C ASP A 54 -0.51 -8.77 -0.21
N ILE A 55 0.06 -9.07 -1.38
CA ILE A 55 -0.29 -8.44 -2.65
C ILE A 55 -0.84 -9.49 -3.62
N SER A 56 -1.79 -9.06 -4.43
CA SER A 56 -2.30 -9.83 -5.55
C SER A 56 -2.43 -8.92 -6.77
N PHE A 57 -1.85 -9.35 -7.87
CA PHE A 57 -1.93 -8.69 -9.17
C PHE A 57 -2.73 -9.56 -10.15
N ASP A 58 -3.14 -8.99 -11.27
CA ASP A 58 -3.67 -9.73 -12.41
C ASP A 58 -2.68 -9.70 -13.58
N GLU A 59 -3.01 -10.39 -14.65
CA GLU A 59 -2.14 -10.54 -15.84
C GLU A 59 -1.88 -9.22 -16.60
N THR A 60 -2.59 -8.14 -16.28
CA THR A 60 -2.38 -6.83 -16.90
C THR A 60 -1.16 -6.12 -16.35
N VAL A 61 -0.75 -6.43 -15.11
CA VAL A 61 0.45 -5.87 -14.49
C VAL A 61 1.69 -6.49 -15.13
N LYS A 62 2.65 -5.65 -15.51
CA LYS A 62 3.95 -6.08 -16.09
C LYS A 62 5.12 -5.84 -15.16
N SER A 63 5.01 -4.81 -14.33
CA SER A 63 5.97 -4.50 -13.28
C SER A 63 5.30 -3.73 -12.14
N TYR A 64 5.98 -3.63 -11.03
CA TYR A 64 5.57 -2.77 -9.91
C TYR A 64 6.78 -2.06 -9.32
N ALA A 65 6.54 -0.94 -8.68
CA ALA A 65 7.56 -0.23 -7.92
C ALA A 65 7.10 -0.07 -6.46
N ILE A 66 8.06 -0.17 -5.55
CA ILE A 66 7.89 0.23 -4.15
C ILE A 66 8.85 1.37 -3.93
N SER A 67 8.31 2.57 -3.63
CA SER A 67 9.11 3.77 -3.42
C SER A 67 9.17 4.13 -1.93
N VAL A 68 10.33 4.61 -1.52
CA VAL A 68 10.60 5.18 -0.19
C VAL A 68 10.67 6.69 -0.36
N TRP A 69 9.77 7.39 0.30
CA TRP A 69 9.70 8.85 0.36
C TRP A 69 10.15 9.34 1.72
N VAL A 70 10.89 10.43 1.73
CA VAL A 70 11.43 11.02 2.95
C VAL A 70 11.14 12.51 2.95
N TYR A 71 10.68 13.03 4.11
CA TYR A 71 10.51 14.46 4.32
C TYR A 71 11.81 15.06 4.83
N ARG A 72 12.39 15.95 4.04
CA ARG A 72 13.64 16.67 4.34
C ARG A 72 13.54 18.11 3.86
N ASP A 73 14.12 19.04 4.61
CA ASP A 73 14.26 20.45 4.20
C ASP A 73 12.92 21.11 3.81
N GLY A 74 11.80 20.65 4.37
CA GLY A 74 10.48 21.22 4.13
C GLY A 74 9.72 20.59 2.95
N GLU A 75 10.22 19.51 2.34
CA GLU A 75 9.57 18.84 1.21
C GLU A 75 9.72 17.32 1.24
N TRP A 76 8.78 16.62 0.58
CA TRP A 76 8.86 15.19 0.36
C TRP A 76 9.69 14.89 -0.89
N ALA A 77 10.69 14.06 -0.75
CA ALA A 77 11.54 13.59 -1.84
C ALA A 77 11.53 12.07 -1.91
N GLU A 78 11.51 11.51 -3.11
CA GLU A 78 11.76 10.08 -3.30
C GLU A 78 13.24 9.81 -3.03
N ASP A 79 13.49 8.99 -2.00
CA ASP A 79 14.85 8.67 -1.54
C ASP A 79 15.35 7.35 -2.11
N GLY A 80 14.43 6.49 -2.51
CA GLY A 80 14.76 5.23 -3.15
C GLY A 80 13.52 4.52 -3.71
N MET A 81 13.77 3.68 -4.70
CA MET A 81 12.76 2.87 -5.36
C MET A 81 13.32 1.49 -5.66
N THR A 82 12.49 0.47 -5.49
CA THR A 82 12.76 -0.86 -6.03
C THR A 82 11.72 -1.22 -7.06
N VAL A 83 12.15 -1.79 -8.17
CA VAL A 83 11.27 -2.24 -9.25
C VAL A 83 11.32 -3.76 -9.32
N GLY A 84 10.15 -4.39 -9.37
CA GLY A 84 10.00 -5.82 -9.57
C GLY A 84 9.26 -6.12 -10.87
N ASN A 85 9.73 -7.13 -11.61
CA ASN A 85 8.94 -7.74 -12.67
C ASN A 85 7.92 -8.72 -12.08
N ILE A 86 6.83 -8.95 -12.80
CA ILE A 86 5.80 -9.89 -12.36
C ILE A 86 6.17 -11.28 -12.85
N ASP A 87 6.83 -12.06 -12.01
CA ASP A 87 7.05 -13.48 -12.19
C ASP A 87 5.93 -14.31 -11.53
N HIS A 88 5.35 -13.78 -10.44
CA HIS A 88 4.23 -14.35 -9.72
C HIS A 88 3.16 -13.29 -9.47
N LEU A 89 1.88 -13.67 -9.65
CA LEU A 89 0.74 -12.75 -9.48
C LEU A 89 0.41 -12.50 -8.00
N THR A 90 0.97 -13.28 -7.10
CA THR A 90 0.79 -13.13 -5.65
C THR A 90 2.12 -13.11 -4.95
N GLY A 91 2.21 -12.34 -3.89
CA GLY A 91 3.42 -12.23 -3.09
C GLY A 91 3.17 -11.46 -1.82
N ARG A 92 4.25 -11.14 -1.14
CA ARG A 92 4.25 -10.35 0.09
C ARG A 92 5.31 -9.26 0.02
N ILE A 93 4.97 -8.10 0.53
CA ILE A 93 5.91 -7.03 0.81
C ILE A 93 6.11 -6.99 2.31
N ALA A 94 7.37 -6.91 2.76
CA ALA A 94 7.66 -6.55 4.14
C ALA A 94 8.48 -5.26 4.17
N VAL A 95 8.13 -4.39 5.11
CA VAL A 95 8.83 -3.13 5.37
C VAL A 95 9.33 -3.19 6.79
N ARG A 96 10.61 -2.94 6.99
CA ARG A 96 11.25 -2.86 8.29
C ARG A 96 11.91 -1.49 8.43
N LEU A 97 11.48 -0.73 9.42
CA LEU A 97 12.14 0.52 9.81
C LEU A 97 13.04 0.24 11.01
N THR A 98 14.31 0.55 10.84
CA THR A 98 15.31 0.57 11.92
C THR A 98 15.65 2.01 12.27
N GLU A 99 16.51 2.23 13.23
CA GLU A 99 17.00 3.59 13.56
C GLU A 99 17.72 4.27 12.38
N THR A 100 18.33 3.51 11.46
CA THR A 100 19.23 4.03 10.43
C THR A 100 18.86 3.65 9.00
N SER A 101 17.84 2.79 8.80
CA SER A 101 17.47 2.32 7.46
C SER A 101 16.00 1.96 7.32
N CYS A 102 15.54 2.00 6.08
CA CYS A 102 14.34 1.36 5.62
C CYS A 102 14.71 0.13 4.80
N ASP A 103 14.35 -1.05 5.28
CA ASP A 103 14.53 -2.31 4.55
C ASP A 103 13.20 -2.71 3.89
N LEU A 104 13.22 -2.92 2.60
CA LEU A 104 12.10 -3.47 1.83
C LEU A 104 12.40 -4.91 1.44
N TYR A 105 11.42 -5.78 1.61
CA TYR A 105 11.50 -7.17 1.17
C TYR A 105 10.35 -7.45 0.21
N THR A 106 10.66 -8.09 -0.90
CA THR A 106 9.67 -8.74 -1.76
C THR A 106 9.80 -10.23 -1.58
N ILE A 107 8.71 -10.91 -1.33
CA ILE A 107 8.66 -12.33 -0.97
C ILE A 107 7.63 -13.00 -1.87
N ASP A 108 8.02 -14.05 -2.57
CA ASP A 108 7.17 -14.87 -3.40
C ASP A 108 7.53 -16.36 -3.28
N GLU A 109 6.95 -17.22 -4.12
CA GLU A 109 7.22 -18.66 -4.10
C GLU A 109 8.68 -19.03 -4.42
N SER A 110 9.42 -18.16 -5.12
CA SER A 110 10.84 -18.38 -5.48
C SER A 110 11.81 -18.00 -4.37
N GLY A 111 11.35 -17.21 -3.38
CA GLY A 111 12.18 -16.77 -2.26
C GLY A 111 11.91 -15.32 -1.85
N HIS A 112 12.96 -14.61 -1.47
CA HIS A 112 12.86 -13.20 -1.12
C HIS A 112 14.06 -12.40 -1.61
N VAL A 113 13.81 -11.12 -1.88
CA VAL A 113 14.83 -10.12 -2.19
C VAL A 113 14.74 -9.02 -1.14
N LYS A 114 15.89 -8.55 -0.66
CA LYS A 114 16.00 -7.43 0.27
C LYS A 114 16.66 -6.25 -0.42
N TYR A 115 16.07 -5.08 -0.21
CA TYR A 115 16.62 -3.78 -0.57
C TYR A 115 16.76 -2.94 0.70
N SER A 116 17.90 -2.28 0.90
CA SER A 116 18.15 -1.43 2.06
C SER A 116 18.42 -0.01 1.63
N PHE A 117 17.70 0.93 2.20
CA PHE A 117 17.84 2.37 1.98
C PHE A 117 18.39 3.00 3.27
N PRO A 118 19.69 3.36 3.32
CA PRO A 118 20.33 3.86 4.53
C PRO A 118 20.10 5.38 4.72
N THR A 119 18.85 5.80 4.80
CA THR A 119 18.49 7.22 4.68
C THR A 119 17.81 7.80 5.90
N LEU A 120 17.62 6.99 6.93
CA LEU A 120 16.83 7.38 8.10
C LEU A 120 17.67 7.91 9.27
N GLU A 121 18.97 8.21 9.05
CA GLU A 121 19.76 8.80 10.12
C GLU A 121 19.07 10.07 10.66
N THR A 122 18.65 10.02 11.92
CA THR A 122 18.17 11.15 12.72
C THR A 122 16.82 11.79 12.36
N GLN A 123 15.94 11.12 11.58
CA GLN A 123 14.70 11.77 11.16
C GLN A 123 13.66 11.95 12.27
N PHE A 124 13.65 11.08 13.27
CA PHE A 124 12.66 11.09 14.35
C PHE A 124 13.32 11.33 15.71
N ASP A 125 14.05 12.44 15.83
CA ASP A 125 14.74 12.81 17.06
C ASP A 125 13.77 13.25 18.16
N GLU A 126 14.16 13.02 19.42
CA GLU A 126 13.42 13.62 20.54
C GLU A 126 13.61 15.18 20.52
N PRO A 127 12.57 15.98 20.81
CA PRO A 127 11.29 15.61 21.44
C PRO A 127 10.09 15.56 20.49
N MET A 128 10.19 14.95 19.33
CA MET A 128 9.09 14.90 18.37
C MET A 128 7.91 14.03 18.86
N GLY A 129 6.69 14.53 18.69
CA GLY A 129 5.51 13.70 18.68
C GLY A 129 5.49 12.89 17.39
N ILE A 130 5.39 11.56 17.48
CA ILE A 130 5.43 10.65 16.32
C ILE A 130 4.05 10.05 16.12
N GLY A 131 3.59 10.02 14.88
CA GLY A 131 2.38 9.33 14.45
C GLY A 131 2.56 8.68 13.09
N GLY A 132 1.73 7.71 12.80
CA GLY A 132 1.76 7.01 11.51
C GLY A 132 0.48 6.28 11.24
N THR A 133 0.32 5.88 10.00
CA THR A 133 -0.80 5.06 9.55
C THR A 133 -0.32 4.09 8.47
N LYS A 134 -1.04 2.99 8.32
CA LYS A 134 -0.78 1.95 7.34
C LYS A 134 -2.09 1.41 6.80
N ILE A 135 -2.02 0.67 5.71
CA ILE A 135 -3.15 -0.11 5.22
C ILE A 135 -3.60 -1.07 6.33
N ASP A 136 -4.86 -0.99 6.73
CA ASP A 136 -5.51 -1.79 7.78
C ASP A 136 -6.54 -2.78 7.23
N ARG A 137 -6.85 -2.70 5.94
CA ARG A 137 -7.83 -3.53 5.23
C ARG A 137 -7.42 -3.77 3.79
N GLU A 138 -8.12 -4.67 3.12
CA GLU A 138 -7.95 -4.89 1.69
C GLU A 138 -8.20 -3.59 0.91
N THR A 139 -7.20 -3.16 0.16
CA THR A 139 -7.19 -1.94 -0.64
C THR A 139 -6.99 -2.31 -2.10
N PRO A 140 -7.88 -1.88 -3.02
CA PRO A 140 -7.74 -2.18 -4.44
C PRO A 140 -6.52 -1.47 -5.02
N ILE A 141 -5.82 -2.17 -5.92
CA ILE A 141 -4.72 -1.63 -6.72
C ILE A 141 -5.28 -1.21 -8.08
N GLU A 142 -4.97 0.01 -8.51
CA GLU A 142 -5.26 0.53 -9.83
C GLU A 142 -3.95 0.70 -10.61
N LEU A 143 -3.95 0.35 -11.90
CA LEU A 143 -2.77 0.51 -12.75
C LEU A 143 -2.32 1.98 -12.84
N ASN A 144 -1.01 2.18 -12.78
CA ASN A 144 -0.35 3.49 -12.90
C ASN A 144 -0.79 4.50 -11.84
N LYS A 145 -1.33 4.02 -10.71
CA LYS A 145 -1.72 4.84 -9.57
C LYS A 145 -0.93 4.46 -8.35
N GLU A 146 -0.27 5.44 -7.77
CA GLU A 146 0.47 5.27 -6.52
C GLU A 146 -0.49 5.09 -5.34
N ILE A 147 -0.16 4.17 -4.44
CA ILE A 147 -0.92 3.86 -3.23
C ILE A 147 0.05 3.94 -2.05
N PRO A 148 -0.18 4.83 -1.08
CA PRO A 148 0.55 4.78 0.18
C PRO A 148 0.20 3.48 0.93
N ILE A 149 1.21 2.73 1.36
CA ILE A 149 0.99 1.49 2.13
C ILE A 149 1.32 1.65 3.60
N TRP A 150 2.24 2.55 3.91
CA TRP A 150 2.61 2.92 5.26
C TRP A 150 3.29 4.27 5.25
N PHE A 151 2.96 5.16 6.18
CA PHE A 151 3.76 6.35 6.44
C PHE A 151 3.82 6.68 7.92
N LYS A 152 4.88 7.36 8.30
CA LYS A 152 5.19 7.82 9.64
C LYS A 152 5.66 9.26 9.56
N ILE A 153 5.16 10.10 10.44
CA ILE A 153 5.52 11.52 10.51
C ILE A 153 5.88 11.91 11.94
N GLY A 154 6.78 12.86 12.06
CA GLY A 154 7.18 13.47 13.33
C GLY A 154 6.95 14.97 13.29
N THR A 155 6.51 15.54 14.41
CA THR A 155 6.38 16.99 14.56
C THR A 155 6.84 17.45 15.93
N ILE A 156 7.50 18.60 15.97
CA ILE A 156 7.90 19.30 17.21
C ILE A 156 6.70 20.07 17.81
N ILE A 157 5.69 20.35 17.00
CA ILE A 157 4.50 21.10 17.42
C ILE A 157 3.53 20.16 18.15
N ASN A 158 2.95 20.63 19.28
CA ASN A 158 2.06 19.83 20.15
C ASN A 158 0.71 19.41 19.53
N SER A 159 0.50 19.58 18.25
CA SER A 159 -0.74 19.16 17.58
C SER A 159 -0.41 18.47 16.25
N MET A 160 -0.59 17.17 16.23
CA MET A 160 -0.50 16.38 15.00
C MET A 160 -1.90 16.18 14.43
N LYS A 161 -2.09 16.47 13.14
CA LYS A 161 -3.32 16.13 12.44
C LYS A 161 -3.29 14.63 12.13
N VAL A 162 -4.33 13.93 12.57
CA VAL A 162 -4.52 12.52 12.17
C VAL A 162 -4.82 12.48 10.67
N MET A 163 -4.06 11.69 9.94
CA MET A 163 -4.25 11.45 8.50
C MET A 163 -4.69 10.00 8.28
N ASP A 164 -5.59 9.80 7.33
CA ASP A 164 -5.93 8.47 6.83
C ASP A 164 -4.86 8.00 5.82
N ILE A 165 -4.67 6.68 5.66
CA ILE A 165 -3.73 6.13 4.69
C ILE A 165 -4.12 6.48 3.24
N THR A 166 -5.37 6.82 2.99
CA THR A 166 -5.87 7.27 1.68
C THR A 166 -5.61 8.74 1.39
N ASP A 167 -5.20 9.52 2.39
CA ASP A 167 -4.78 10.91 2.20
C ASP A 167 -3.42 10.94 1.49
N ASP A 168 -3.18 11.98 0.71
CA ASP A 168 -1.85 12.21 0.17
C ASP A 168 -0.90 12.67 1.30
N PHE A 169 0.01 11.79 1.68
CA PHE A 169 0.99 12.05 2.75
C PHE A 169 1.84 13.30 2.49
N ARG A 170 1.97 13.73 1.24
CA ARG A 170 2.72 14.93 0.86
C ARG A 170 2.07 16.22 1.37
N ASN A 171 0.79 16.14 1.77
CA ASN A 171 0.08 17.24 2.42
C ASN A 171 0.22 17.23 3.95
N ALA A 172 1.02 16.31 4.51
CA ALA A 172 1.27 16.27 5.95
C ALA A 172 2.10 17.49 6.39
N GLU A 173 1.63 18.18 7.41
CA GLU A 173 2.42 19.18 8.13
C GLU A 173 3.30 18.44 9.15
N CYS A 174 4.59 18.29 8.85
CA CYS A 174 5.53 17.56 9.69
C CYS A 174 6.93 18.18 9.61
N ASP A 175 7.78 17.83 10.58
CA ASP A 175 9.20 18.22 10.62
C ASP A 175 10.09 17.07 10.13
N ALA A 176 9.59 15.82 10.24
CA ALA A 176 10.21 14.62 9.72
C ALA A 176 9.16 13.66 9.19
N GLY A 177 9.51 12.82 8.22
CA GLY A 177 8.56 11.85 7.68
C GLY A 177 9.20 10.82 6.79
N ILE A 178 8.58 9.64 6.77
CA ILE A 178 8.86 8.57 5.82
C ILE A 178 7.54 8.02 5.31
N ALA A 179 7.46 7.74 4.01
CA ALA A 179 6.32 7.06 3.43
C ALA A 179 6.79 5.97 2.47
N ILE A 180 6.05 4.88 2.44
CA ILE A 180 6.25 3.76 1.53
C ILE A 180 5.04 3.68 0.64
N THR A 181 5.27 3.62 -0.66
CA THR A 181 4.20 3.56 -1.66
C THR A 181 4.38 2.39 -2.60
N LEU A 182 3.28 1.90 -3.16
CA LEU A 182 3.24 0.86 -4.19
C LEU A 182 2.60 1.44 -5.45
N THR A 183 3.19 1.18 -6.61
CA THR A 183 2.60 1.47 -7.91
C THR A 183 2.72 0.24 -8.81
N ALA A 184 1.60 -0.23 -9.36
CA ALA A 184 1.56 -1.30 -10.35
C ALA A 184 1.47 -0.72 -11.77
N TYR A 185 2.23 -1.26 -12.72
CA TYR A 185 2.32 -0.75 -14.08
C TYR A 185 1.87 -1.79 -15.11
N ASP A 186 1.22 -1.33 -16.18
CA ASP A 186 0.88 -2.11 -17.37
C ASP A 186 2.04 -2.23 -18.38
N LYS A 187 3.21 -1.73 -18.05
CA LYS A 187 4.46 -1.78 -18.80
C LYS A 187 5.63 -2.14 -17.90
N ILE A 188 6.72 -2.57 -18.48
CA ILE A 188 8.00 -2.74 -17.74
C ILE A 188 8.58 -1.35 -17.49
N VAL A 189 8.91 -1.08 -16.23
CA VAL A 189 9.61 0.11 -15.77
C VAL A 189 11.03 -0.31 -15.40
N GLU A 190 12.02 0.48 -15.79
CA GLU A 190 13.46 0.25 -15.53
C GLU A 190 13.98 1.26 -14.49
#